data_11bc1bf52c589b8bedd92cde58b4fc3a
#
_entry.id   11bc1bf52c589b8bedd92cde58b4fc3a
#
_cell.length_a   1.000
_cell.length_b   1.000
_cell.length_c   1.000
_cell.angle_alpha   90.00
_cell.angle_beta   90.00
_cell.angle_gamma   90.00
#
_symmetry.space_group_name_H-M   'P 1'
#
loop_
_entity.id
_entity.type
_entity.pdbx_description
1 polymer ?
#
loop_
_entity_poly.entity_id
_entity_poly.type
_entity_poly.pdbx_seq_one_letter_code
_entity_poly.pdbx_strand_id
1 'polypeptide(L)'
;MVVVTGANAAACREGLRGLDVLEAENQRWESGMSSSVRVGIEALVTANPRIAAIVLMLCDQPFVTRDVIVGLVRAHYETGCSIVASSYGGTYGVPALFGKAHFAELGTLEGAAGAKQVIQSISKKFSCCRSPKARSTWTHPVISRDWNRRIIPTRPSVQT
;
A
#
# COMPACT_ATOMS: atom_id res chain seq x y z
N MET A 1 11.73 7.17 -2.47
CA MET A 1 10.53 6.98 -1.63
C MET A 1 9.99 8.35 -1.25
N VAL A 2 8.65 8.53 -1.09
CA VAL A 2 8.06 9.77 -0.55
C VAL A 2 7.47 9.48 0.82
N VAL A 3 7.73 10.35 1.79
CA VAL A 3 7.10 10.36 3.11
C VAL A 3 6.21 11.59 3.19
N VAL A 4 4.91 11.38 3.40
CA VAL A 4 3.95 12.46 3.57
C VAL A 4 3.82 12.79 5.05
N THR A 5 4.06 14.05 5.39
CA THR A 5 3.94 14.57 6.75
C THR A 5 2.72 15.47 6.89
N GLY A 6 2.26 15.71 8.10
CA GLY A 6 1.07 16.52 8.40
C GLY A 6 1.22 17.28 9.71
N ALA A 7 0.35 17.04 10.69
CA ALA A 7 0.29 17.78 11.95
C ALA A 7 1.63 17.99 12.67
N ASN A 8 2.52 17.00 12.61
CA ASN A 8 3.82 17.04 13.27
C ASN A 8 4.98 17.08 12.27
N ALA A 9 4.83 17.79 11.15
CA ALA A 9 5.80 17.82 10.05
C ALA A 9 7.23 18.14 10.52
N ALA A 10 7.41 19.11 11.42
CA ALA A 10 8.73 19.48 11.93
C ALA A 10 9.42 18.33 12.68
N ALA A 11 8.71 17.63 13.55
CA ALA A 11 9.25 16.49 14.28
C ALA A 11 9.49 15.28 13.36
N CYS A 12 8.61 15.05 12.39
CA CYS A 12 8.82 14.01 11.37
C CYS A 12 10.07 14.30 10.53
N ARG A 13 10.26 15.55 10.11
CA ARG A 13 11.43 16.00 9.32
C ARG A 13 12.72 15.74 10.04
N GLU A 14 12.76 15.97 11.36
CA GLU A 14 13.93 15.64 12.18
C GLU A 14 14.25 14.14 12.14
N GLY A 15 13.23 13.29 12.26
CA GLY A 15 13.39 11.83 12.20
C GLY A 15 13.76 11.30 10.79
N LEU A 16 13.53 12.09 9.74
CA LEU A 16 13.85 11.73 8.36
C LEU A 16 15.28 12.14 7.97
N ARG A 17 16.00 12.90 8.82
CA ARG A 17 17.38 13.34 8.53
C ARG A 17 18.31 12.16 8.25
N GLY A 18 19.05 12.28 7.16
CA GLY A 18 19.99 11.26 6.72
C GLY A 18 19.36 10.07 5.98
N LEU A 19 18.05 10.04 5.82
CA LEU A 19 17.38 9.06 4.98
C LEU A 19 17.24 9.58 3.54
N ASP A 20 17.45 8.70 2.57
CA ASP A 20 17.23 9.00 1.14
C ASP A 20 15.72 8.93 0.80
N VAL A 21 15.00 9.93 1.27
CA VAL A 21 13.55 10.05 1.08
C VAL A 21 13.19 11.49 0.69
N LEU A 22 12.15 11.62 -0.11
CA LEU A 22 11.52 12.90 -0.41
C LEU A 22 10.41 13.15 0.61
N GLU A 23 10.49 14.25 1.34
CA GLU A 23 9.38 14.70 2.19
C GLU A 23 8.36 15.50 1.36
N ALA A 24 7.07 15.25 1.60
CA ALA A 24 5.97 16.03 1.05
C ALA A 24 5.03 16.43 2.20
N GLU A 25 5.02 17.71 2.55
CA GLU A 25 4.19 18.22 3.63
C GLU A 25 2.76 18.44 3.14
N ASN A 26 1.79 17.80 3.82
CA ASN A 26 0.37 18.03 3.60
C ASN A 26 -0.15 19.10 4.56
N GLN A 27 -0.26 20.33 4.10
CA GLN A 27 -0.78 21.43 4.90
C GLN A 27 -2.29 21.32 5.18
N ARG A 28 -3.01 20.46 4.45
CA ARG A 28 -4.46 20.21 4.63
C ARG A 28 -4.73 18.84 5.24
N TRP A 29 -3.84 18.36 6.12
CA TRP A 29 -3.96 17.05 6.75
C TRP A 29 -5.27 16.85 7.52
N GLU A 30 -5.87 17.93 8.06
CA GLU A 30 -7.17 17.91 8.76
C GLU A 30 -8.32 17.49 7.84
N SER A 31 -8.19 17.66 6.53
CA SER A 31 -9.22 17.23 5.57
C SER A 31 -9.28 15.71 5.36
N GLY A 32 -8.46 14.96 6.09
CA GLY A 32 -8.49 13.51 6.13
C GLY A 32 -7.39 12.82 5.31
N MET A 33 -7.36 11.50 5.41
CA MET A 33 -6.31 10.66 4.82
C MET A 33 -6.17 10.80 3.31
N SER A 34 -7.27 11.05 2.61
CA SER A 34 -7.31 11.24 1.15
C SER A 34 -6.39 12.37 0.69
N SER A 35 -6.32 13.47 1.47
CA SER A 35 -5.45 14.61 1.14
C SER A 35 -3.96 14.21 1.18
N SER A 36 -3.56 13.36 2.12
CA SER A 36 -2.19 12.84 2.22
C SER A 36 -1.86 11.88 1.08
N VAL A 37 -2.80 11.02 0.68
CA VAL A 37 -2.63 10.15 -0.50
C VAL A 37 -2.38 10.99 -1.75
N ARG A 38 -3.15 12.04 -1.95
CA ARG A 38 -3.04 12.96 -3.08
C ARG A 38 -1.67 13.65 -3.13
N VAL A 39 -1.26 14.26 -2.02
CA VAL A 39 0.04 14.92 -1.90
C VAL A 39 1.19 13.93 -2.20
N GLY A 40 1.11 12.71 -1.68
CA GLY A 40 2.12 11.68 -1.93
C GLY A 40 2.22 11.27 -3.40
N ILE A 41 1.09 11.12 -4.09
CA ILE A 41 1.05 10.78 -5.52
C ILE A 41 1.60 11.93 -6.35
N GLU A 42 1.18 13.16 -6.09
CA GLU A 42 1.67 14.35 -6.80
C GLU A 42 3.19 14.48 -6.66
N ALA A 43 3.72 14.32 -5.46
CA ALA A 43 5.16 14.37 -5.21
C ALA A 43 5.92 13.27 -5.96
N LEU A 44 5.40 12.03 -5.95
CA LEU A 44 6.01 10.91 -6.68
C LEU A 44 6.00 11.10 -8.19
N VAL A 45 4.87 11.55 -8.76
CA VAL A 45 4.74 11.78 -10.21
C VAL A 45 5.61 12.94 -10.65
N THR A 46 5.72 14.01 -9.84
CA THR A 46 6.60 15.14 -10.11
C THR A 46 8.06 14.71 -10.10
N ALA A 47 8.48 13.91 -9.09
CA ALA A 47 9.84 13.42 -8.99
C ALA A 47 10.20 12.40 -10.08
N ASN A 48 9.22 11.59 -10.52
CA ASN A 48 9.42 10.62 -11.59
C ASN A 48 8.15 10.46 -12.45
N PRO A 49 8.01 11.23 -13.54
CA PRO A 49 6.83 11.16 -14.43
C PRO A 49 6.64 9.78 -15.12
N ARG A 50 7.69 8.95 -15.14
CA ARG A 50 7.65 7.59 -15.73
C ARG A 50 7.25 6.51 -14.75
N ILE A 51 6.85 6.86 -13.53
CA ILE A 51 6.44 5.87 -12.52
C ILE A 51 5.25 5.04 -13.01
N ALA A 52 5.37 3.73 -12.94
CA ALA A 52 4.37 2.78 -13.45
C ALA A 52 3.41 2.29 -12.37
N ALA A 53 3.87 2.24 -11.11
CA ALA A 53 3.10 1.81 -9.96
C ALA A 53 3.64 2.45 -8.67
N ILE A 54 2.81 2.52 -7.65
CA ILE A 54 3.17 2.98 -6.30
C ILE A 54 2.76 1.93 -5.27
N VAL A 55 3.48 1.86 -4.16
CA VAL A 55 3.05 1.13 -2.96
C VAL A 55 2.66 2.14 -1.90
N LEU A 56 1.39 2.11 -1.48
CA LEU A 56 0.90 2.87 -0.33
C LEU A 56 1.07 2.03 0.94
N MET A 57 1.62 2.64 1.96
CA MET A 57 1.79 2.05 3.29
C MET A 57 1.63 3.10 4.37
N LEU A 58 1.38 2.67 5.61
CA LEU A 58 1.27 3.54 6.78
C LEU A 58 2.49 3.34 7.68
N CYS A 59 2.88 4.41 8.38
CA CYS A 59 4.03 4.39 9.30
C CYS A 59 3.76 3.61 10.60
N ASP A 60 2.49 3.35 10.94
CA ASP A 60 2.06 2.59 12.12
C ASP A 60 2.02 1.06 11.89
N GLN A 61 2.61 0.59 10.81
CA GLN A 61 2.68 -0.83 10.46
C GLN A 61 4.10 -1.40 10.67
N PRO A 62 4.52 -1.68 11.92
CA PRO A 62 5.90 -2.05 12.23
C PRO A 62 6.32 -3.42 11.67
N PHE A 63 5.35 -4.26 11.26
CA PHE A 63 5.61 -5.57 10.66
C PHE A 63 5.68 -5.56 9.13
N VAL A 64 5.54 -4.40 8.50
CA VAL A 64 5.76 -4.27 7.05
C VAL A 64 7.26 -4.29 6.78
N THR A 65 7.73 -5.39 6.23
CA THR A 65 9.13 -5.60 5.87
C THR A 65 9.36 -5.36 4.37
N ARG A 66 10.63 -5.29 4.00
CA ARG A 66 11.04 -5.26 2.59
C ARG A 66 10.42 -6.40 1.78
N ASP A 67 10.32 -7.60 2.35
CA ASP A 67 9.79 -8.77 1.66
C ASP A 67 8.30 -8.64 1.34
N VAL A 68 7.53 -7.96 2.20
CA VAL A 68 6.12 -7.64 1.91
C VAL A 68 6.03 -6.74 0.68
N ILE A 69 6.85 -5.69 0.61
CA ILE A 69 6.87 -4.76 -0.53
C ILE A 69 7.31 -5.47 -1.81
N VAL A 70 8.38 -6.25 -1.75
CA VAL A 70 8.86 -7.06 -2.88
C VAL A 70 7.80 -8.05 -3.34
N GLY A 71 7.07 -8.69 -2.40
CA GLY A 71 5.97 -9.60 -2.70
C GLY A 71 4.83 -8.92 -3.48
N LEU A 72 4.43 -7.70 -3.09
CA LEU A 72 3.42 -6.92 -3.82
C LEU A 72 3.87 -6.61 -5.25
N VAL A 73 5.11 -6.15 -5.40
CA VAL A 73 5.69 -5.80 -6.71
C VAL A 73 5.78 -7.05 -7.60
N ARG A 74 6.29 -8.15 -7.06
CA ARG A 74 6.40 -9.42 -7.77
C ARG A 74 5.03 -9.92 -8.23
N ALA A 75 4.04 -9.91 -7.34
CA ALA A 75 2.69 -10.32 -7.66
C ALA A 75 2.06 -9.47 -8.78
N HIS A 76 2.30 -8.14 -8.78
CA HIS A 76 1.89 -7.25 -9.85
C HIS A 76 2.48 -7.67 -11.20
N TYR A 77 3.79 -7.94 -11.26
CA TYR A 77 4.45 -8.35 -12.50
C TYR A 77 4.03 -9.75 -12.99
N GLU A 78 3.89 -10.71 -12.08
CA GLU A 78 3.55 -12.09 -12.42
C GLU A 78 2.10 -12.24 -12.88
N THR A 79 1.18 -11.45 -12.32
CA THR A 79 -0.26 -11.59 -12.60
C THR A 79 -0.82 -10.54 -13.53
N GLY A 80 -0.11 -9.44 -13.75
CA GLY A 80 -0.62 -8.28 -14.49
C GLY A 80 -1.73 -7.53 -13.76
N CYS A 81 -2.03 -7.86 -12.48
CA CYS A 81 -3.05 -7.16 -11.70
C CYS A 81 -2.63 -5.72 -11.45
N SER A 82 -3.49 -4.77 -11.78
CA SER A 82 -3.22 -3.35 -11.61
C SER A 82 -3.31 -2.88 -10.14
N ILE A 83 -3.92 -3.69 -9.25
CA ILE A 83 -3.89 -3.49 -7.80
C ILE A 83 -3.55 -4.82 -7.13
N VAL A 84 -2.62 -4.75 -6.16
CA VAL A 84 -2.26 -5.86 -5.28
C VAL A 84 -2.31 -5.35 -3.85
N ALA A 85 -3.17 -5.92 -3.02
CA ALA A 85 -3.39 -5.48 -1.65
C ALA A 85 -3.08 -6.56 -0.62
N SER A 86 -2.64 -6.15 0.56
CA SER A 86 -2.47 -7.05 1.69
C SER A 86 -3.82 -7.49 2.26
N SER A 87 -3.91 -8.75 2.69
CA SER A 87 -5.09 -9.31 3.36
C SER A 87 -4.79 -9.61 4.81
N TYR A 88 -5.63 -9.12 5.69
CA TYR A 88 -5.55 -9.38 7.13
C TYR A 88 -6.93 -9.30 7.77
N GLY A 89 -7.19 -10.18 8.75
CA GLY A 89 -8.46 -10.15 9.49
C GLY A 89 -9.73 -10.28 8.63
N GLY A 90 -9.65 -10.93 7.46
CA GLY A 90 -10.79 -11.08 6.55
C GLY A 90 -11.10 -9.83 5.69
N THR A 91 -10.24 -8.82 5.71
CA THR A 91 -10.34 -7.59 4.90
C THR A 91 -9.08 -7.34 4.09
N TYR A 92 -9.14 -6.39 3.16
CA TYR A 92 -8.02 -5.93 2.36
C TYR A 92 -7.63 -4.50 2.73
N GLY A 93 -6.35 -4.19 2.64
CA GLY A 93 -5.86 -2.84 2.92
C GLY A 93 -4.40 -2.66 2.57
N VAL A 94 -3.82 -1.60 3.09
CA VAL A 94 -2.40 -1.28 2.93
C VAL A 94 -1.51 -2.16 3.84
N PRO A 95 -0.26 -2.46 3.46
CA PRO A 95 0.38 -1.99 2.23
C PRO A 95 -0.29 -2.55 0.98
N ALA A 96 -0.44 -1.70 -0.03
CA ALA A 96 -1.04 -2.09 -1.30
C ALA A 96 -0.34 -1.40 -2.47
N LEU A 97 -0.16 -2.14 -3.56
CA LEU A 97 0.38 -1.62 -4.81
C LEU A 97 -0.77 -1.17 -5.73
N PHE A 98 -0.60 -0.02 -6.33
CA PHE A 98 -1.50 0.54 -7.34
C PHE A 98 -0.73 0.87 -8.61
N GLY A 99 -1.15 0.32 -9.73
CA GLY A 99 -0.64 0.68 -11.04
C GLY A 99 -1.10 2.09 -11.45
N LYS A 100 -0.39 2.69 -12.40
CA LYS A 100 -0.59 4.07 -12.89
C LYS A 100 -2.04 4.38 -13.30
N ALA A 101 -2.78 3.39 -13.79
CA ALA A 101 -4.19 3.52 -14.17
C ALA A 101 -5.09 4.00 -13.01
N HIS A 102 -4.68 3.79 -11.76
CA HIS A 102 -5.44 4.17 -10.55
C HIS A 102 -5.00 5.49 -9.91
N PHE A 103 -3.99 6.16 -10.44
CA PHE A 103 -3.48 7.40 -9.85
C PHE A 103 -4.52 8.52 -9.88
N ALA A 104 -5.27 8.65 -10.97
CA ALA A 104 -6.36 9.63 -11.06
C ALA A 104 -7.47 9.32 -10.03
N GLU A 105 -7.87 8.05 -9.88
CA GLU A 105 -8.88 7.62 -8.90
C GLU A 105 -8.43 7.89 -7.46
N LEU A 106 -7.18 7.56 -7.14
CA LEU A 106 -6.57 7.87 -5.84
C LEU A 106 -6.49 9.39 -5.59
N GLY A 107 -6.24 10.17 -6.63
CA GLY A 107 -6.17 11.64 -6.59
C GLY A 107 -7.53 12.33 -6.39
N THR A 108 -8.63 11.64 -6.65
CA THR A 108 -10.00 12.15 -6.46
C THR A 108 -10.66 11.71 -5.16
N LEU A 109 -9.95 10.93 -4.32
CA LEU A 109 -10.47 10.53 -3.00
C LEU A 109 -10.76 11.77 -2.13
N GLU A 110 -11.83 11.70 -1.34
CA GLU A 110 -12.26 12.77 -0.44
C GLU A 110 -12.42 12.29 1.00
N GLY A 111 -12.23 13.21 1.95
CA GLY A 111 -12.46 13.01 3.37
C GLY A 111 -11.59 11.91 4.00
N ALA A 112 -12.17 11.15 4.90
CA ALA A 112 -11.52 10.04 5.61
C ALA A 112 -11.34 8.78 4.74
N ALA A 113 -11.86 8.77 3.51
CA ALA A 113 -11.73 7.66 2.59
C ALA A 113 -10.25 7.49 2.19
N GLY A 114 -9.62 6.46 2.69
CA GLY A 114 -8.26 6.09 2.30
C GLY A 114 -8.24 5.18 1.06
N ALA A 115 -7.07 4.72 0.68
CA ALA A 115 -6.85 3.76 -0.41
C ALA A 115 -7.74 2.50 -0.33
N LYS A 116 -8.26 2.17 0.86
CA LYS A 116 -9.18 1.05 1.08
C LYS A 116 -10.46 1.17 0.23
N GLN A 117 -10.97 2.38 0.00
CA GLN A 117 -12.15 2.61 -0.83
C GLN A 117 -11.88 2.21 -2.29
N VAL A 118 -10.71 2.56 -2.82
CA VAL A 118 -10.30 2.16 -4.18
C VAL A 118 -10.14 0.65 -4.26
N ILE A 119 -9.53 0.02 -3.27
CA ILE A 119 -9.40 -1.45 -3.20
C ILE A 119 -10.79 -2.10 -3.22
N GLN A 120 -11.74 -1.57 -2.45
CA GLN A 120 -13.10 -2.12 -2.36
C GLN A 120 -13.95 -1.87 -3.62
N SER A 121 -13.83 -0.70 -4.26
CA SER A 121 -14.57 -0.39 -5.50
C SER A 121 -14.18 -1.35 -6.61
N ILE A 122 -12.89 -1.69 -6.66
CA ILE A 122 -12.35 -2.63 -7.64
C ILE A 122 -12.70 -4.06 -7.28
N SER A 123 -12.64 -4.46 -6.01
CA SER A 123 -13.04 -5.82 -5.61
C SER A 123 -14.49 -6.16 -6.00
N LYS A 124 -15.36 -5.17 -6.07
CA LYS A 124 -16.75 -5.32 -6.57
C LYS A 124 -16.83 -5.43 -8.09
N LYS A 125 -15.90 -4.80 -8.83
CA LYS A 125 -15.85 -4.84 -10.31
C LYS A 125 -15.14 -6.08 -10.85
N PHE A 126 -14.28 -6.72 -10.06
CA PHE A 126 -13.45 -7.88 -10.45
C PHE A 126 -14.16 -9.24 -10.45
N SER A 127 -15.47 -9.28 -10.55
CA SER A 127 -16.17 -10.49 -11.00
C SER A 127 -15.71 -10.94 -12.41
N CYS A 128 -14.87 -10.18 -13.10
CA CYS A 128 -14.59 -10.31 -14.52
C CYS A 128 -13.18 -10.84 -14.88
N CYS A 129 -12.25 -11.07 -13.94
CA CYS A 129 -10.96 -11.68 -14.24
C CYS A 129 -10.89 -13.14 -13.75
N ARG A 130 -11.91 -13.93 -14.05
CA ARG A 130 -11.81 -15.39 -14.01
C ARG A 130 -11.05 -15.86 -15.23
N SER A 131 -9.75 -16.11 -15.09
CA SER A 131 -9.07 -16.98 -16.04
C SER A 131 -9.76 -18.36 -16.03
N PRO A 132 -10.17 -18.93 -17.18
CA PRO A 132 -10.89 -20.21 -17.25
C PRO A 132 -10.08 -21.40 -16.73
N LYS A 133 -8.81 -21.25 -16.42
CA LYS A 133 -7.91 -22.30 -15.94
C LYS A 133 -7.67 -22.35 -14.44
N ALA A 134 -8.17 -21.40 -13.66
CA ALA A 134 -8.09 -21.45 -12.20
C ALA A 134 -9.41 -21.93 -11.61
N ARG A 135 -9.69 -23.21 -11.70
CA ARG A 135 -10.66 -23.87 -10.82
C ARG A 135 -10.08 -23.88 -9.42
N SER A 136 -10.78 -23.32 -8.47
CA SER A 136 -10.53 -23.24 -7.03
C SER A 136 -9.45 -22.24 -6.60
N THR A 137 -9.86 -21.38 -5.70
CA THR A 137 -9.17 -20.33 -4.96
C THR A 137 -9.10 -18.98 -5.67
N TRP A 138 -9.70 -18.03 -5.01
CA TRP A 138 -9.58 -16.60 -5.27
C TRP A 138 -8.11 -16.19 -5.20
N THR A 139 -7.44 -16.19 -6.32
CA THR A 139 -6.08 -15.69 -6.45
C THR A 139 -6.09 -14.29 -7.08
N HIS A 140 -6.63 -13.31 -6.35
CA HIS A 140 -5.81 -12.12 -6.22
C HIS A 140 -4.57 -12.62 -5.46
N PRO A 141 -3.35 -12.17 -5.78
CA PRO A 141 -2.23 -12.42 -4.91
C PRO A 141 -2.46 -11.62 -3.62
N VAL A 142 -3.37 -12.11 -2.84
CA VAL A 142 -3.51 -11.82 -1.45
C VAL A 142 -2.30 -12.45 -0.84
N ILE A 143 -1.47 -11.67 -0.18
CA ILE A 143 -0.47 -12.22 0.72
C ILE A 143 -1.28 -12.97 1.77
N SER A 144 -1.37 -14.29 1.60
CA SER A 144 -2.27 -15.15 2.36
C SER A 144 -1.89 -15.21 3.83
N ARG A 145 -2.80 -15.74 4.67
CA ARG A 145 -2.57 -15.98 6.11
C ARG A 145 -1.29 -16.76 6.41
N ASP A 146 -0.78 -17.55 5.47
CA ASP A 146 0.48 -18.29 5.61
C ASP A 146 1.72 -17.40 5.63
N TRP A 147 1.64 -16.19 5.10
CA TRP A 147 2.70 -15.20 5.18
C TRP A 147 2.95 -14.76 6.63
N ASN A 148 1.88 -14.51 7.40
CA ASN A 148 1.99 -14.15 8.82
C ASN A 148 2.63 -15.26 9.68
N ARG A 149 2.47 -16.53 9.32
CA ARG A 149 3.12 -17.65 10.02
C ARG A 149 4.62 -17.76 9.75
N ARG A 150 5.10 -17.26 8.62
CA ARG A 150 6.53 -17.30 8.27
C ARG A 150 7.34 -16.12 8.82
N ILE A 151 6.68 -15.05 9.23
CA ILE A 151 7.34 -13.83 9.73
C ILE A 151 7.46 -13.80 11.26
N ILE A 152 6.67 -14.57 11.99
CA ILE A 152 6.82 -14.68 13.44
C ILE A 152 7.70 -15.90 13.73
N PRO A 153 8.98 -15.73 14.04
CA PRO A 153 9.77 -16.83 14.61
C PRO A 153 9.12 -17.21 15.94
N THR A 154 8.60 -18.42 16.03
CA THR A 154 8.18 -19.00 17.30
C THR A 154 9.35 -18.86 18.27
N ARG A 155 9.15 -18.12 19.37
CA ARG A 155 10.14 -18.08 20.46
C ARG A 155 10.50 -19.51 20.83
N PRO A 156 11.80 -19.85 20.95
CA PRO A 156 12.19 -21.12 21.49
C PRO A 156 11.64 -21.23 22.92
N SER A 157 10.91 -22.28 23.20
CA SER A 157 10.47 -22.62 24.54
C SER A 157 11.71 -22.74 25.43
N VAL A 158 11.85 -21.82 26.37
CA VAL A 158 12.81 -21.95 27.47
C VAL A 158 12.31 -23.13 28.32
N GLN A 159 12.98 -24.27 28.23
CA GLN A 159 12.83 -25.34 29.17
C GLN A 159 13.58 -24.93 30.44
N THR A 160 12.85 -24.78 31.53
CA THR A 160 13.37 -24.76 32.89
C THR A 160 13.78 -26.13 33.32
#